data_0bf5342c749eacd558c4242f4b9ef5cf
#
_entry.id   0bf5342c749eacd558c4242f4b9ef5cf
#
_cell.length_a   1.000
_cell.length_b   1.000
_cell.length_c   1.000
_cell.angle_alpha   90.00
_cell.angle_beta   90.00
_cell.angle_gamma   90.00
#
_symmetry.space_group_name_H-M   'P 1'
#
loop_
_entity.id
_entity.type
_entity.pdbx_description
1 polymer ?
#
loop_
_entity_poly.entity_id
_entity_poly.type
_entity_poly.pdbx_seq_one_letter_code
_entity_poly.pdbx_strand_id
1 'polypeptide(L)'
;DLEGLGLEWDRVEYQSSRLDLYNSASDKLRSIDLLYECFETPSELDLKRKKQLNMGKPPVYDRAALALSDEEKSNLRTNHGDGHWRFKLEQNRIEWEDGVLKDLSIDAASVSDPVLIRADGQYLYTLASVVDDIEMGITHVVRGSDHVTNTATQIQMIKALGGDVPNFAHHSLLTGPGGEALSKRLGTLALRDLREAGIEPAALCSLMARLGSSQPVELRVTLDEIAKDFDLSIFGSAPTKFDEKDLYPLTHRYLQTLNLGDVQQNLDSLGVPEDLAQSFWDITRENINTLNDLSVWWDIFAKGAEPIIDEDDQEFVEKAMSIIPAMPFDEYTWSKWTEEVKQLTGRKGKQLFMPLRLALTGKERGPDMSKVLPLLQNIKAK
;
A
#
# COMPACT_ATOMS: atom_id res chain seq x y z
N ASP A 1 5.87 3.94 -9.17
CA ASP A 1 4.82 3.25 -8.38
C ASP A 1 3.53 4.10 -8.28
N LEU A 2 3.60 5.41 -7.95
CA LEU A 2 2.38 6.26 -7.86
C LEU A 2 1.71 6.48 -9.22
N GLU A 3 2.48 6.73 -10.28
CA GLU A 3 1.96 6.80 -11.65
C GLU A 3 1.25 5.50 -12.07
N GLY A 4 1.79 4.35 -11.65
CA GLY A 4 1.15 3.06 -11.89
C GLY A 4 -0.19 2.87 -11.19
N LEU A 5 -0.51 3.68 -10.16
CA LEU A 5 -1.83 3.74 -9.54
C LEU A 5 -2.79 4.71 -10.25
N GLY A 6 -2.34 5.38 -11.32
CA GLY A 6 -3.11 6.40 -12.02
C GLY A 6 -3.12 7.77 -11.32
N LEU A 7 -2.21 7.98 -10.34
CA LEU A 7 -2.09 9.27 -9.66
C LEU A 7 -1.29 10.25 -10.52
N GLU A 8 -1.82 11.44 -10.67
CA GLU A 8 -1.20 12.56 -11.39
C GLU A 8 -1.00 13.73 -10.42
N TRP A 9 -0.03 14.60 -10.73
CA TRP A 9 0.26 15.80 -9.96
C TRP A 9 0.69 16.94 -10.90
N ASP A 10 0.33 18.15 -10.51
CA ASP A 10 0.63 19.34 -11.32
C ASP A 10 2.09 19.79 -11.19
N ARG A 11 2.74 19.49 -10.04
CA ARG A 11 4.08 20.02 -9.73
C ARG A 11 4.85 19.07 -8.81
N VAL A 12 6.14 18.94 -9.05
CA VAL A 12 7.09 18.21 -8.19
C VAL A 12 8.13 19.19 -7.65
N GLU A 13 8.31 19.18 -6.32
CA GLU A 13 9.29 20.01 -5.64
C GLU A 13 10.21 19.16 -4.76
N TYR A 14 11.46 19.55 -4.69
CA TYR A 14 12.45 18.90 -3.84
C TYR A 14 12.84 19.82 -2.69
N GLN A 15 12.66 19.39 -1.45
CA GLN A 15 12.99 20.17 -0.26
C GLN A 15 14.45 20.63 -0.21
N SER A 16 15.37 19.82 -0.75
CA SER A 16 16.78 20.17 -0.85
C SER A 16 17.08 21.40 -1.73
N SER A 17 16.19 21.77 -2.65
CA SER A 17 16.30 22.97 -3.49
C SER A 17 15.59 24.19 -2.92
N ARG A 18 14.97 24.09 -1.75
CA ARG A 18 14.11 25.11 -1.13
C ARG A 18 14.69 25.73 0.15
N LEU A 19 15.98 25.51 0.41
CA LEU A 19 16.65 25.97 1.64
C LEU A 19 16.53 27.47 1.88
N ASP A 20 16.52 28.29 0.85
CA ASP A 20 16.39 29.77 0.98
C ASP A 20 15.02 30.16 1.58
N LEU A 21 13.96 29.43 1.25
CA LEU A 21 12.63 29.64 1.84
C LEU A 21 12.64 29.29 3.33
N TYR A 22 13.29 28.17 3.69
CA TYR A 22 13.40 27.75 5.09
C TYR A 22 14.28 28.70 5.90
N ASN A 23 15.38 29.21 5.32
CA ASN A 23 16.19 30.26 5.92
C ASN A 23 15.35 31.50 6.22
N SER A 24 14.63 32.01 5.22
CA SER A 24 13.77 33.20 5.35
C SER A 24 12.68 33.05 6.41
N ALA A 25 12.04 31.87 6.46
CA ALA A 25 11.05 31.56 7.49
C ALA A 25 11.67 31.49 8.89
N SER A 26 12.86 30.89 9.01
CA SER A 26 13.62 30.84 10.28
C SER A 26 14.00 32.21 10.78
N ASP A 27 14.48 33.09 9.90
CA ASP A 27 14.82 34.47 10.24
C ASP A 27 13.60 35.27 10.69
N LYS A 28 12.45 35.06 10.01
CA LYS A 28 11.18 35.65 10.45
C LYS A 28 10.81 35.19 11.86
N LEU A 29 10.87 33.90 12.15
CA LEU A 29 10.57 33.37 13.48
C LEU A 29 11.55 33.84 14.56
N ARG A 30 12.84 34.04 14.23
CA ARG A 30 13.83 34.64 15.13
C ARG A 30 13.49 36.08 15.43
N SER A 31 13.12 36.86 14.40
CA SER A 31 12.82 38.28 14.54
C SER A 31 11.61 38.59 15.43
N ILE A 32 10.74 37.62 15.66
CA ILE A 32 9.56 37.75 16.52
C ILE A 32 9.67 36.89 17.81
N ASP A 33 10.90 36.48 18.19
CA ASP A 33 11.23 35.72 19.40
C ASP A 33 10.49 34.39 19.52
N LEU A 34 10.11 33.76 18.41
CA LEU A 34 9.48 32.45 18.37
C LEU A 34 10.43 31.31 17.99
N LEU A 35 11.68 31.60 17.61
CA LEU A 35 12.72 30.59 17.38
C LEU A 35 13.91 30.88 18.26
N TYR A 36 14.25 29.96 19.16
CA TYR A 36 15.32 30.14 20.12
C TYR A 36 16.30 28.98 20.13
N GLU A 37 17.56 29.27 20.47
CA GLU A 37 18.67 28.32 20.45
C GLU A 37 18.78 27.57 21.78
N CYS A 38 19.04 26.27 21.68
CA CYS A 38 19.19 25.33 22.79
C CYS A 38 20.49 24.56 22.61
N PHE A 39 21.16 24.27 23.72
CA PHE A 39 22.49 23.66 23.73
C PHE A 39 22.54 22.28 24.41
N GLU A 40 21.41 21.81 24.95
CA GLU A 40 21.36 20.50 25.58
C GLU A 40 21.62 19.37 24.59
N THR A 41 22.48 18.48 25.00
CA THR A 41 22.79 17.25 24.28
C THR A 41 21.62 16.26 24.33
N PRO A 42 21.52 15.30 23.39
CA PRO A 42 20.50 14.24 23.44
C PRO A 42 20.51 13.48 24.78
N SER A 43 21.70 13.25 25.37
CA SER A 43 21.84 12.56 26.66
C SER A 43 21.26 13.38 27.82
N GLU A 44 21.50 14.68 27.86
CA GLU A 44 20.94 15.57 28.89
C GLU A 44 19.41 15.67 28.77
N LEU A 45 18.89 15.77 27.54
CA LEU A 45 17.45 15.76 27.29
C LEU A 45 16.82 14.44 27.73
N ASP A 46 17.47 13.30 27.48
CA ASP A 46 16.96 12.00 27.90
C ASP A 46 16.97 11.86 29.46
N LEU A 47 17.99 12.38 30.11
CA LEU A 47 18.03 12.43 31.59
C LEU A 47 16.91 13.30 32.17
N LYS A 48 16.67 14.49 31.59
CA LYS A 48 15.55 15.37 31.98
C LYS A 48 14.23 14.67 31.82
N ARG A 49 14.01 14.01 30.66
CA ARG A 49 12.81 13.25 30.35
C ARG A 49 12.57 12.11 31.34
N LYS A 50 13.59 11.30 31.63
CA LYS A 50 13.52 10.21 32.63
C LYS A 50 13.16 10.73 34.01
N LYS A 51 13.78 11.86 34.44
CA LYS A 51 13.47 12.50 35.71
C LYS A 51 12.01 12.94 35.82
N GLN A 52 11.45 13.57 34.77
CA GLN A 52 10.05 13.98 34.72
C GLN A 52 9.11 12.76 34.79
N LEU A 53 9.36 11.69 34.03
CA LEU A 53 8.59 10.46 34.07
C LEU A 53 8.61 9.81 35.46
N ASN A 54 9.79 9.75 36.13
CA ASN A 54 9.91 9.22 37.50
C ASN A 54 9.15 10.05 38.55
N MET A 55 8.91 11.33 38.26
CA MET A 55 8.09 12.24 39.09
C MET A 55 6.58 12.21 38.70
N GLY A 56 6.16 11.32 37.79
CA GLY A 56 4.78 11.25 37.31
C GLY A 56 4.36 12.45 36.46
N LYS A 57 5.33 13.21 35.92
CA LYS A 57 5.06 14.37 35.06
C LYS A 57 5.23 14.00 33.57
N PRO A 58 4.46 14.62 32.67
CA PRO A 58 4.69 14.46 31.25
C PRO A 58 6.09 14.97 30.87
N PRO A 59 6.79 14.30 29.94
CA PRO A 59 8.16 14.64 29.56
C PRO A 59 8.19 15.84 28.59
N VAL A 60 7.85 17.01 29.09
CA VAL A 60 7.83 18.27 28.32
C VAL A 60 9.16 19.00 28.52
N TYR A 61 9.71 19.58 27.45
CA TYR A 61 10.92 20.40 27.53
C TYR A 61 10.71 21.62 28.43
N ASP A 62 11.63 21.81 29.37
CA ASP A 62 11.52 22.80 30.46
C ASP A 62 11.86 24.26 30.04
N ARG A 63 12.18 24.47 28.77
CA ARG A 63 12.57 25.80 28.22
C ARG A 63 13.76 26.43 28.92
N ALA A 64 14.66 25.62 29.51
CA ALA A 64 15.81 26.14 30.24
C ALA A 64 16.67 27.12 29.42
N ALA A 65 16.77 26.89 28.12
CA ALA A 65 17.54 27.74 27.22
C ALA A 65 17.00 29.19 27.10
N LEU A 66 15.71 29.42 27.39
CA LEU A 66 15.15 30.80 27.39
C LEU A 66 15.66 31.65 28.57
N ALA A 67 16.20 31.05 29.64
CA ALA A 67 16.73 31.74 30.78
C ALA A 67 18.23 32.11 30.63
N LEU A 68 18.89 31.61 29.57
CA LEU A 68 20.32 31.86 29.34
C LEU A 68 20.54 33.30 28.86
N SER A 69 21.53 33.96 29.45
CA SER A 69 22.04 35.26 28.99
C SER A 69 22.81 35.09 27.66
N ASP A 70 23.02 36.20 26.95
CA ASP A 70 23.81 36.19 25.72
C ASP A 70 25.26 35.76 25.94
N GLU A 71 25.84 36.11 27.11
CA GLU A 71 27.18 35.68 27.52
C GLU A 71 27.23 34.16 27.72
N GLU A 72 26.25 33.58 28.40
CA GLU A 72 26.14 32.13 28.59
C GLU A 72 25.96 31.39 27.27
N LYS A 73 25.11 31.89 26.38
CA LYS A 73 24.96 31.33 25.03
C LYS A 73 26.24 31.39 24.22
N SER A 74 26.98 32.52 24.29
CA SER A 74 28.26 32.67 23.61
C SER A 74 29.30 31.67 24.13
N ASN A 75 29.38 31.48 25.47
CA ASN A 75 30.24 30.51 26.08
C ASN A 75 29.87 29.05 25.70
N LEU A 76 28.59 28.75 25.63
CA LEU A 76 28.11 27.43 25.20
C LEU A 76 28.46 27.16 23.74
N ARG A 77 28.27 28.12 22.81
CA ARG A 77 28.72 27.98 21.43
C ARG A 77 30.22 27.72 21.31
N THR A 78 31.02 28.43 22.10
CA THR A 78 32.48 28.24 22.09
C THR A 78 32.89 26.84 22.57
N ASN A 79 32.21 26.31 23.58
CA ASN A 79 32.58 25.04 24.24
C ASN A 79 31.91 23.82 23.62
N HIS A 80 30.69 23.94 23.05
CA HIS A 80 29.84 22.82 22.57
C HIS A 80 29.50 22.93 21.08
N GLY A 81 29.86 24.03 20.42
CA GLY A 81 29.44 24.30 19.04
C GLY A 81 28.04 24.92 18.96
N ASP A 82 27.53 25.03 17.73
CA ASP A 82 26.21 25.59 17.47
C ASP A 82 25.11 24.76 18.13
N GLY A 83 24.10 25.45 18.65
CA GLY A 83 22.94 24.81 19.26
C GLY A 83 21.89 24.39 18.23
N HIS A 84 20.93 23.59 18.69
CA HIS A 84 19.73 23.30 17.92
C HIS A 84 18.66 24.35 18.23
N TRP A 85 17.73 24.56 17.28
CA TRP A 85 16.73 25.61 17.39
C TRP A 85 15.33 25.04 17.59
N ARG A 86 14.60 25.60 18.59
CA ARG A 86 13.24 25.20 18.92
C ARG A 86 12.24 26.31 18.65
N PHE A 87 11.05 25.92 18.18
CA PHE A 87 9.92 26.83 18.08
C PHE A 87 9.24 26.97 19.44
N LYS A 88 9.06 28.20 19.89
CA LYS A 88 8.42 28.53 21.15
C LYS A 88 6.92 28.49 21.01
N LEU A 89 6.30 27.43 21.49
CA LEU A 89 4.85 27.28 21.49
C LEU A 89 4.19 28.26 22.47
N GLU A 90 3.12 28.89 22.05
CA GLU A 90 2.20 29.53 23.01
C GLU A 90 1.52 28.46 23.82
N GLN A 91 1.51 28.64 25.16
CA GLN A 91 0.96 27.64 26.09
C GLN A 91 -0.58 27.84 26.23
N ASN A 92 -1.28 27.75 25.13
CA ASN A 92 -2.72 27.83 25.03
C ASN A 92 -3.30 26.54 24.47
N ARG A 93 -4.61 26.42 24.50
CA ARG A 93 -5.32 25.32 23.89
C ARG A 93 -5.53 25.58 22.40
N ILE A 94 -5.15 24.60 21.59
CA ILE A 94 -5.31 24.62 20.13
C ILE A 94 -6.47 23.72 19.77
N GLU A 95 -7.46 24.27 19.09
CA GLU A 95 -8.66 23.57 18.68
C GLU A 95 -8.82 23.67 17.17
N TRP A 96 -9.26 22.57 16.55
CA TRP A 96 -9.63 22.51 15.14
C TRP A 96 -10.65 21.43 14.87
N GLU A 97 -11.39 21.58 13.79
CA GLU A 97 -12.26 20.52 13.27
C GLU A 97 -11.44 19.65 12.31
N ASP A 98 -11.42 18.35 12.57
CA ASP A 98 -10.69 17.36 11.77
C ASP A 98 -11.67 16.61 10.86
N GLY A 99 -11.31 16.43 9.60
CA GLY A 99 -12.17 15.78 8.60
C GLY A 99 -12.58 14.34 8.94
N VAL A 100 -11.78 13.65 9.76
CA VAL A 100 -12.03 12.26 10.20
C VAL A 100 -12.32 12.20 11.69
N LEU A 101 -11.45 12.79 12.53
CA LEU A 101 -11.51 12.67 13.99
C LEU A 101 -12.46 13.67 14.66
N LYS A 102 -13.09 14.56 13.88
CA LYS A 102 -14.01 15.61 14.34
C LYS A 102 -13.31 16.66 15.22
N ASP A 103 -13.97 17.15 16.24
CA ASP A 103 -13.42 18.21 17.10
C ASP A 103 -12.22 17.71 17.89
N LEU A 104 -11.07 18.30 17.64
CA LEU A 104 -9.81 18.01 18.32
C LEU A 104 -9.34 19.22 19.14
N SER A 105 -8.76 18.94 20.30
CA SER A 105 -8.27 19.96 21.22
C SER A 105 -6.98 19.47 21.89
N ILE A 106 -5.89 20.17 21.66
CA ILE A 106 -4.56 19.89 22.25
C ILE A 106 -4.15 21.04 23.17
N ASP A 107 -3.79 20.73 24.40
CA ASP A 107 -3.17 21.67 25.31
C ASP A 107 -1.68 21.79 24.96
N ALA A 108 -1.26 22.90 24.35
CA ALA A 108 0.12 23.10 23.96
C ALA A 108 1.10 23.17 25.15
N ALA A 109 0.61 23.43 26.36
CA ALA A 109 1.43 23.33 27.57
C ALA A 109 1.89 21.89 27.90
N SER A 110 1.20 20.88 27.35
CA SER A 110 1.58 19.47 27.48
C SER A 110 2.50 18.98 26.35
N VAL A 111 2.84 19.85 25.39
CA VAL A 111 3.68 19.53 24.24
C VAL A 111 5.04 20.23 24.37
N SER A 112 6.12 19.51 24.08
CA SER A 112 7.46 20.11 24.04
C SER A 112 7.60 21.06 22.84
N ASP A 113 8.28 22.19 23.04
CA ASP A 113 8.70 23.04 21.93
C ASP A 113 9.48 22.18 20.90
N PRO A 114 9.02 22.08 19.64
CA PRO A 114 9.65 21.20 18.67
C PRO A 114 11.00 21.74 18.21
N VAL A 115 11.95 20.85 17.97
CA VAL A 115 13.18 21.21 17.28
C VAL A 115 12.85 21.42 15.80
N LEU A 116 13.25 22.55 15.25
CA LEU A 116 13.08 22.89 13.84
C LEU A 116 14.36 22.79 13.04
N ILE A 117 15.52 23.10 13.71
CA ILE A 117 16.83 23.09 13.09
C ILE A 117 17.78 22.36 14.03
N ARG A 118 18.50 21.40 13.51
CA ARG A 118 19.55 20.67 14.24
C ARG A 118 20.79 21.53 14.43
N ALA A 119 21.68 21.15 15.32
CA ALA A 119 22.96 21.81 15.55
C ALA A 119 23.88 21.84 14.31
N ASP A 120 23.72 20.89 13.39
CA ASP A 120 24.41 20.84 12.10
C ASP A 120 23.77 21.73 11.01
N GLY A 121 22.73 22.50 11.37
CA GLY A 121 21.99 23.38 10.48
C GLY A 121 20.90 22.69 9.64
N GLN A 122 20.70 21.37 9.80
CA GLN A 122 19.68 20.63 9.04
C GLN A 122 18.28 20.99 9.51
N TYR A 123 17.42 21.38 8.58
CA TYR A 123 15.98 21.60 8.81
C TYR A 123 15.25 20.29 9.06
N LEU A 124 14.34 20.29 10.04
CA LEU A 124 13.50 19.14 10.33
C LEU A 124 12.12 19.26 9.67
N TYR A 125 11.46 18.12 9.56
CA TYR A 125 10.16 17.96 8.90
C TYR A 125 9.15 19.08 9.24
N THR A 126 9.02 19.43 10.53
CA THR A 126 7.97 20.35 10.98
C THR A 126 8.09 21.75 10.37
N LEU A 127 9.32 22.30 10.23
CA LEU A 127 9.50 23.59 9.58
C LEU A 127 9.33 23.49 8.07
N ALA A 128 10.02 22.52 7.45
CA ALA A 128 10.01 22.35 6.01
C ALA A 128 8.59 22.14 5.47
N SER A 129 7.80 21.24 6.10
CA SER A 129 6.42 21.00 5.68
C SER A 129 5.52 22.23 5.83
N VAL A 130 5.63 22.98 6.93
CA VAL A 130 4.81 24.18 7.13
C VAL A 130 5.15 25.27 6.10
N VAL A 131 6.42 25.48 5.82
CA VAL A 131 6.85 26.49 4.82
C VAL A 131 6.39 26.10 3.42
N ASP A 132 6.51 24.81 3.09
CA ASP A 132 6.06 24.27 1.81
C ASP A 132 4.53 24.37 1.68
N ASP A 133 3.77 24.00 2.71
CA ASP A 133 2.31 24.09 2.72
C ASP A 133 1.82 25.53 2.51
N ILE A 134 2.46 26.51 3.16
CA ILE A 134 2.15 27.93 2.99
C ILE A 134 2.46 28.40 1.57
N GLU A 135 3.66 28.10 1.07
CA GLU A 135 4.13 28.61 -0.22
C GLU A 135 3.36 27.98 -1.40
N MET A 136 3.00 26.70 -1.26
CA MET A 136 2.23 25.99 -2.28
C MET A 136 0.71 26.23 -2.17
N GLY A 137 0.25 26.94 -1.13
CA GLY A 137 -1.17 27.22 -0.92
C GLY A 137 -1.98 25.95 -0.65
N ILE A 138 -1.44 25.02 0.13
CA ILE A 138 -2.11 23.77 0.47
C ILE A 138 -3.38 24.05 1.27
N THR A 139 -4.51 23.54 0.79
CA THR A 139 -5.83 23.75 1.39
C THR A 139 -6.26 22.62 2.32
N HIS A 140 -5.75 21.40 2.11
CA HIS A 140 -6.08 20.21 2.89
C HIS A 140 -4.84 19.37 3.14
N VAL A 141 -4.64 18.94 4.39
CA VAL A 141 -3.58 18.01 4.81
C VAL A 141 -4.24 16.73 5.31
N VAL A 142 -4.15 15.66 4.51
CA VAL A 142 -4.68 14.32 4.85
C VAL A 142 -3.52 13.40 5.18
N ARG A 143 -3.49 12.82 6.40
CA ARG A 143 -2.34 12.03 6.87
C ARG A 143 -2.69 11.06 8.00
N GLY A 144 -1.73 10.29 8.47
CA GLY A 144 -1.91 9.35 9.58
C GLY A 144 -2.17 10.04 10.92
N SER A 145 -2.97 9.39 11.78
CA SER A 145 -3.37 9.91 13.11
C SER A 145 -2.20 10.03 14.11
N ASP A 146 -1.05 9.45 13.84
CA ASP A 146 0.19 9.65 14.60
C ASP A 146 0.72 11.09 14.52
N HIS A 147 0.26 11.88 13.55
CA HIS A 147 0.60 13.28 13.38
C HIS A 147 -0.36 14.28 14.08
N VAL A 148 -1.39 13.84 14.78
CA VAL A 148 -2.37 14.73 15.44
C VAL A 148 -1.71 15.77 16.35
N THR A 149 -0.75 15.36 17.19
CA THR A 149 -0.04 16.31 18.06
C THR A 149 0.80 17.32 17.25
N ASN A 150 1.36 16.90 16.12
CA ASN A 150 2.13 17.78 15.25
C ASN A 150 1.24 18.88 14.65
N THR A 151 -0.03 18.58 14.40
CA THR A 151 -0.99 19.56 13.84
C THR A 151 -1.14 20.77 14.72
N ALA A 152 -1.28 20.62 16.03
CA ALA A 152 -1.35 21.75 16.96
C ALA A 152 -0.11 22.69 16.86
N THR A 153 1.08 22.10 16.77
CA THR A 153 2.34 22.82 16.56
C THR A 153 2.38 23.52 15.22
N GLN A 154 1.97 22.84 14.16
CA GLN A 154 1.97 23.39 12.80
C GLN A 154 0.97 24.53 12.64
N ILE A 155 -0.23 24.44 13.24
CA ILE A 155 -1.22 25.52 13.27
C ILE A 155 -0.62 26.81 13.88
N GLN A 156 0.07 26.70 15.01
CA GLN A 156 0.73 27.87 15.62
C GLN A 156 1.82 28.45 14.72
N MET A 157 2.63 27.59 14.12
CA MET A 157 3.74 28.01 13.24
C MET A 157 3.22 28.67 11.95
N ILE A 158 2.17 28.10 11.32
CA ILE A 158 1.52 28.68 10.14
C ILE A 158 1.04 30.11 10.45
N LYS A 159 0.33 30.28 11.59
CA LYS A 159 -0.13 31.61 12.03
C LYS A 159 1.03 32.57 12.30
N ALA A 160 2.10 32.13 12.95
CA ALA A 160 3.29 32.94 13.21
C ALA A 160 3.99 33.39 11.92
N LEU A 161 3.99 32.52 10.90
CA LEU A 161 4.51 32.83 9.57
C LEU A 161 3.53 33.62 8.70
N GLY A 162 2.29 33.87 9.16
CA GLY A 162 1.27 34.62 8.46
C GLY A 162 0.64 33.89 7.29
N GLY A 163 0.67 32.55 7.30
CA GLY A 163 -0.01 31.71 6.32
C GLY A 163 -1.45 31.38 6.72
N ASP A 164 -2.21 30.89 5.75
CA ASP A 164 -3.55 30.35 5.96
C ASP A 164 -3.46 28.92 6.49
N VAL A 165 -4.24 28.61 7.54
CA VAL A 165 -4.26 27.28 8.14
C VAL A 165 -5.08 26.34 7.25
N PRO A 166 -4.50 25.24 6.73
CA PRO A 166 -5.25 24.28 5.94
C PRO A 166 -6.25 23.50 6.79
N ASN A 167 -7.21 22.85 6.14
CA ASN A 167 -8.04 21.83 6.78
C ASN A 167 -7.21 20.55 7.02
N PHE A 168 -7.38 19.94 8.17
CA PHE A 168 -6.69 18.69 8.50
C PHE A 168 -7.65 17.51 8.53
N ALA A 169 -7.16 16.35 8.13
CA ALA A 169 -7.87 15.08 8.27
C ALA A 169 -6.87 13.97 8.64
N HIS A 170 -7.11 13.32 9.76
CA HIS A 170 -6.21 12.29 10.28
C HIS A 170 -6.87 10.91 10.19
N HIS A 171 -6.48 10.13 9.17
CA HIS A 171 -6.96 8.76 9.02
C HIS A 171 -6.31 7.80 10.03
N SER A 172 -6.98 6.70 10.32
CA SER A 172 -6.45 5.64 11.19
C SER A 172 -5.18 5.02 10.60
N LEU A 173 -4.31 4.54 11.49
CA LEU A 173 -3.13 3.77 11.08
C LEU A 173 -3.54 2.37 10.65
N LEU A 174 -2.86 1.85 9.62
CA LEU A 174 -3.02 0.47 9.21
C LEU A 174 -2.27 -0.46 10.15
N THR A 175 -2.89 -1.59 10.45
CA THR A 175 -2.28 -2.71 11.19
C THR A 175 -2.35 -3.97 10.33
N GLY A 176 -1.49 -4.94 10.61
CA GLY A 176 -1.59 -6.25 10.01
C GLY A 176 -2.82 -7.03 10.52
N PRO A 177 -3.08 -8.22 9.94
CA PRO A 177 -4.24 -9.05 10.30
C PRO A 177 -4.29 -9.42 11.78
N GLY A 178 -3.13 -9.56 12.45
CA GLY A 178 -3.00 -9.83 13.88
C GLY A 178 -3.09 -8.59 14.78
N GLY A 179 -3.21 -7.39 14.21
CA GLY A 179 -3.22 -6.12 14.95
C GLY A 179 -1.84 -5.52 15.21
N GLU A 180 -0.77 -6.14 14.70
CA GLU A 180 0.60 -5.62 14.75
C GLU A 180 0.75 -4.40 13.85
N ALA A 181 1.63 -3.47 14.23
CA ALA A 181 1.94 -2.32 13.39
C ALA A 181 2.56 -2.77 12.06
N LEU A 182 2.06 -2.24 10.94
CA LEU A 182 2.69 -2.44 9.64
C LEU A 182 4.06 -1.74 9.66
N SER A 183 5.11 -2.51 9.89
CA SER A 183 6.47 -1.99 9.93
C SER A 183 7.26 -2.45 8.71
N LYS A 184 8.18 -1.59 8.25
CA LYS A 184 9.15 -1.91 7.17
C LYS A 184 9.96 -3.19 7.43
N ARG A 185 9.98 -3.70 8.67
CA ARG A 185 10.69 -4.94 9.05
C ARG A 185 9.97 -6.22 8.61
N LEU A 186 8.68 -6.15 8.31
CA LEU A 186 7.91 -7.30 7.80
C LEU A 186 8.01 -7.47 6.28
N GLY A 187 8.69 -6.57 5.57
CA GLY A 187 9.13 -6.76 4.19
C GLY A 187 8.03 -6.81 3.11
N THR A 188 6.75 -6.57 3.45
CA THR A 188 5.66 -7.09 2.63
C THR A 188 4.61 -6.06 2.16
N LEU A 189 4.90 -4.75 2.18
CA LEU A 189 3.86 -3.77 1.83
C LEU A 189 4.38 -2.56 1.04
N ALA A 190 5.45 -2.74 0.28
CA ALA A 190 5.78 -1.75 -0.73
C ALA A 190 4.85 -1.93 -1.93
N LEU A 191 4.44 -0.81 -2.55
CA LEU A 191 3.66 -0.84 -3.80
C LEU A 191 4.33 -1.70 -4.88
N ARG A 192 5.67 -1.74 -4.88
CA ARG A 192 6.46 -2.60 -5.76
C ARG A 192 6.16 -4.07 -5.52
N ASP A 193 6.14 -4.51 -4.27
CA ASP A 193 5.92 -5.92 -3.93
C ASP A 193 4.52 -6.37 -4.35
N LEU A 194 3.50 -5.52 -4.12
CA LEU A 194 2.13 -5.78 -4.58
C LEU A 194 2.04 -5.87 -6.10
N ARG A 195 2.75 -5.00 -6.83
CA ARG A 195 2.81 -5.06 -8.29
C ARG A 195 3.51 -6.32 -8.78
N GLU A 196 4.62 -6.72 -8.15
CA GLU A 196 5.34 -7.96 -8.47
C GLU A 196 4.50 -9.21 -8.17
N ALA A 197 3.66 -9.15 -7.13
CA ALA A 197 2.66 -10.18 -6.85
C ALA A 197 1.50 -10.22 -7.86
N GLY A 198 1.42 -9.25 -8.78
CA GLY A 198 0.38 -9.16 -9.81
C GLY A 198 -0.92 -8.54 -9.32
N ILE A 199 -0.89 -7.79 -8.22
CA ILE A 199 -2.06 -7.03 -7.74
C ILE A 199 -2.31 -5.85 -8.68
N GLU A 200 -3.54 -5.74 -9.14
CA GLU A 200 -3.96 -4.66 -10.03
C GLU A 200 -4.16 -3.33 -9.29
N PRO A 201 -3.72 -2.20 -9.87
CA PRO A 201 -3.87 -0.87 -9.26
C PRO A 201 -5.30 -0.54 -8.85
N ALA A 202 -6.28 -0.87 -9.71
CA ALA A 202 -7.70 -0.66 -9.43
C ALA A 202 -8.19 -1.42 -8.19
N ALA A 203 -7.68 -2.63 -7.95
CA ALA A 203 -8.00 -3.43 -6.76
C ALA A 203 -7.46 -2.77 -5.49
N LEU A 204 -6.21 -2.31 -5.51
CA LEU A 204 -5.59 -1.62 -4.38
C LEU A 204 -6.31 -0.30 -4.07
N CYS A 205 -6.52 0.55 -5.07
CA CYS A 205 -7.21 1.83 -4.89
C CYS A 205 -8.65 1.65 -4.37
N SER A 206 -9.38 0.64 -4.89
CA SER A 206 -10.73 0.32 -4.42
C SER A 206 -10.76 -0.10 -2.96
N LEU A 207 -9.82 -0.96 -2.54
CA LEU A 207 -9.71 -1.39 -1.15
C LEU A 207 -9.37 -0.19 -0.26
N MET A 208 -8.31 0.57 -0.59
CA MET A 208 -7.85 1.70 0.22
C MET A 208 -8.91 2.79 0.37
N ALA A 209 -9.72 3.04 -0.65
CA ALA A 209 -10.79 4.03 -0.63
C ALA A 209 -11.96 3.68 0.31
N ARG A 210 -12.02 2.47 0.85
CA ARG A 210 -13.09 2.01 1.76
C ARG A 210 -12.57 1.41 3.06
N LEU A 211 -11.30 1.09 3.10
CA LEU A 211 -10.67 0.46 4.26
C LEU A 211 -10.69 1.39 5.47
N GLY A 212 -11.29 0.94 6.58
CA GLY A 212 -11.51 1.78 7.78
C GLY A 212 -12.84 2.54 7.78
N SER A 213 -13.69 2.34 6.78
CA SER A 213 -15.05 2.85 6.74
C SER A 213 -16.08 1.74 7.01
N SER A 214 -17.36 2.13 7.19
CA SER A 214 -18.48 1.18 7.29
C SER A 214 -19.05 0.78 5.94
N GLN A 215 -18.52 1.30 4.84
CA GLN A 215 -19.01 1.03 3.50
C GLN A 215 -18.40 -0.27 2.95
N PRO A 216 -19.14 -1.03 2.13
CA PRO A 216 -18.62 -2.23 1.50
C PRO A 216 -17.49 -1.88 0.51
N VAL A 217 -16.53 -2.77 0.41
CA VAL A 217 -15.47 -2.68 -0.59
C VAL A 217 -16.01 -3.24 -1.91
N GLU A 218 -16.12 -2.38 -2.91
CA GLU A 218 -16.51 -2.72 -4.27
C GLU A 218 -15.41 -2.31 -5.24
N LEU A 219 -15.17 -3.13 -6.26
CA LEU A 219 -14.24 -2.78 -7.31
C LEU A 219 -14.74 -1.54 -8.06
N ARG A 220 -13.86 -0.55 -8.18
CA ARG A 220 -13.97 0.61 -9.08
C ARG A 220 -12.77 0.56 -10.03
N VAL A 221 -13.04 0.64 -11.32
CA VAL A 221 -12.00 0.43 -12.35
C VAL A 221 -11.10 1.67 -12.49
N THR A 222 -11.63 2.85 -12.20
CA THR A 222 -10.91 4.12 -12.33
C THR A 222 -10.92 4.94 -11.05
N LEU A 223 -9.92 5.82 -10.89
CA LEU A 223 -9.88 6.78 -9.78
C LEU A 223 -11.06 7.75 -9.81
N ASP A 224 -11.54 8.14 -10.98
CA ASP A 224 -12.72 9.00 -11.14
C ASP A 224 -13.99 8.34 -10.58
N GLU A 225 -14.14 7.03 -10.74
CA GLU A 225 -15.26 6.28 -10.15
C GLU A 225 -15.14 6.26 -8.61
N ILE A 226 -13.93 6.12 -8.08
CA ILE A 226 -13.67 6.17 -6.64
C ILE A 226 -14.00 7.57 -6.11
N ALA A 227 -13.52 8.63 -6.80
CA ALA A 227 -13.67 10.00 -6.37
C ALA A 227 -15.12 10.49 -6.29
N LYS A 228 -16.01 9.96 -7.14
CA LYS A 228 -17.44 10.33 -7.14
C LYS A 228 -18.15 10.08 -5.81
N ASP A 229 -17.78 8.98 -5.14
CA ASP A 229 -18.43 8.51 -3.91
C ASP A 229 -17.49 8.59 -2.68
N PHE A 230 -16.34 9.25 -2.82
CA PHE A 230 -15.36 9.35 -1.75
C PHE A 230 -15.75 10.45 -0.76
N ASP A 231 -15.85 10.09 0.51
CA ASP A 231 -16.14 11.00 1.61
C ASP A 231 -15.25 10.69 2.82
N LEU A 232 -14.42 11.63 3.23
CA LEU A 232 -13.56 11.48 4.41
C LEU A 232 -14.33 11.26 5.71
N SER A 233 -15.56 11.75 5.78
CA SER A 233 -16.38 11.71 7.00
C SER A 233 -16.88 10.30 7.39
N ILE A 234 -16.79 9.33 6.46
CA ILE A 234 -17.22 7.94 6.70
C ILE A 234 -16.13 7.10 7.39
N PHE A 235 -14.90 7.60 7.48
CA PHE A 235 -13.79 6.86 8.08
C PHE A 235 -13.82 6.96 9.60
N GLY A 236 -13.42 5.86 10.25
CA GLY A 236 -13.33 5.80 11.71
C GLY A 236 -11.92 6.09 12.23
N SER A 237 -11.84 6.34 13.55
CA SER A 237 -10.57 6.58 14.27
C SER A 237 -9.86 5.28 14.71
N ALA A 238 -10.55 4.14 14.70
CA ALA A 238 -9.98 2.87 15.15
C ALA A 238 -8.92 2.35 14.18
N PRO A 239 -7.81 1.76 14.67
CA PRO A 239 -6.83 1.12 13.82
C PRO A 239 -7.46 0.14 12.83
N THR A 240 -7.06 0.23 11.59
CA THR A 240 -7.67 -0.50 10.49
C THR A 240 -6.80 -1.67 10.06
N LYS A 241 -7.38 -2.87 10.03
CA LYS A 241 -6.66 -4.07 9.59
C LYS A 241 -6.56 -4.11 8.08
N PHE A 242 -5.36 -4.34 7.59
CA PHE A 242 -5.06 -4.60 6.18
C PHE A 242 -4.57 -6.03 6.03
N ASP A 243 -5.19 -6.79 5.13
CA ASP A 243 -4.73 -8.10 4.70
C ASP A 243 -4.55 -8.08 3.19
N GLU A 244 -3.36 -8.40 2.72
CA GLU A 244 -3.04 -8.50 1.28
C GLU A 244 -3.97 -9.47 0.55
N LYS A 245 -4.44 -10.49 1.26
CA LYS A 245 -5.36 -11.49 0.69
C LYS A 245 -6.68 -10.88 0.19
N ASP A 246 -7.10 -9.76 0.74
CA ASP A 246 -8.32 -9.06 0.33
C ASP A 246 -8.21 -8.43 -1.06
N LEU A 247 -6.97 -8.26 -1.56
CA LEU A 247 -6.70 -7.70 -2.89
C LEU A 247 -6.92 -8.71 -4.02
N TYR A 248 -6.70 -10.01 -3.79
CA TYR A 248 -6.83 -11.03 -4.85
C TYR A 248 -8.24 -11.17 -5.40
N PRO A 249 -9.32 -11.18 -4.59
CA PRO A 249 -10.68 -11.20 -5.13
C PRO A 249 -11.03 -9.95 -5.95
N LEU A 250 -10.48 -8.79 -5.59
CA LEU A 250 -10.68 -7.54 -6.34
C LEU A 250 -9.90 -7.57 -7.65
N THR A 251 -8.65 -8.02 -7.61
CA THR A 251 -7.81 -8.22 -8.81
C THR A 251 -8.50 -9.20 -9.77
N HIS A 252 -8.95 -10.36 -9.26
CA HIS A 252 -9.70 -11.32 -10.08
C HIS A 252 -10.91 -10.68 -10.77
N ARG A 253 -11.72 -9.88 -10.04
CA ARG A 253 -12.86 -9.17 -10.63
C ARG A 253 -12.42 -8.16 -11.68
N TYR A 254 -11.31 -7.44 -11.46
CA TYR A 254 -10.75 -6.52 -12.44
C TYR A 254 -10.38 -7.25 -13.74
N LEU A 255 -9.72 -8.39 -13.65
CA LEU A 255 -9.35 -9.20 -14.80
C LEU A 255 -10.57 -9.63 -15.65
N GLN A 256 -11.76 -9.81 -15.02
CA GLN A 256 -12.99 -10.11 -15.75
C GLN A 256 -13.47 -8.93 -16.62
N THR A 257 -13.05 -7.71 -16.35
CA THR A 257 -13.40 -6.52 -17.14
C THR A 257 -12.51 -6.33 -18.36
N LEU A 258 -11.34 -7.00 -18.40
CA LEU A 258 -10.35 -6.84 -19.46
C LEU A 258 -10.74 -7.62 -20.73
N ASN A 259 -10.46 -7.03 -21.88
CA ASN A 259 -10.55 -7.68 -23.18
C ASN A 259 -9.17 -8.16 -23.66
N LEU A 260 -9.11 -8.88 -24.78
CA LEU A 260 -7.85 -9.39 -25.34
C LEU A 260 -6.81 -8.27 -25.57
N GLY A 261 -7.25 -7.10 -26.07
CA GLY A 261 -6.33 -5.99 -26.36
C GLY A 261 -5.61 -5.48 -25.12
N ASP A 262 -6.28 -5.52 -23.94
CA ASP A 262 -5.71 -5.06 -22.66
C ASP A 262 -4.58 -5.99 -22.17
N VAL A 263 -4.60 -7.26 -22.54
CA VAL A 263 -3.66 -8.29 -22.09
C VAL A 263 -2.72 -8.79 -23.20
N GLN A 264 -2.82 -8.25 -24.41
CA GLN A 264 -2.07 -8.71 -25.58
C GLN A 264 -0.57 -8.75 -25.30
N GLN A 265 -0.01 -7.69 -24.71
CA GLN A 265 1.42 -7.61 -24.39
C GLN A 265 1.87 -8.72 -23.41
N ASN A 266 1.00 -9.08 -22.46
CA ASN A 266 1.29 -10.18 -21.53
C ASN A 266 1.32 -11.51 -22.28
N LEU A 267 0.37 -11.76 -23.16
CA LEU A 267 0.31 -12.99 -23.96
C LEU A 267 1.47 -13.09 -24.94
N ASP A 268 1.84 -12.00 -25.60
CA ASP A 268 3.00 -11.94 -26.51
C ASP A 268 4.30 -12.25 -25.76
N SER A 269 4.46 -11.72 -24.55
CA SER A 269 5.64 -11.98 -23.72
C SER A 269 5.78 -13.44 -23.30
N LEU A 270 4.65 -14.15 -23.20
CA LEU A 270 4.60 -15.59 -22.92
C LEU A 270 4.78 -16.45 -24.17
N GLY A 271 4.77 -15.84 -25.35
CA GLY A 271 4.87 -16.55 -26.62
C GLY A 271 3.57 -17.28 -27.02
N VAL A 272 2.42 -16.78 -26.57
CA VAL A 272 1.11 -17.32 -26.97
C VAL A 272 0.88 -16.97 -28.44
N PRO A 273 0.63 -17.95 -29.33
CA PRO A 273 0.32 -17.70 -30.75
C PRO A 273 -0.93 -16.84 -30.91
N GLU A 274 -0.91 -15.94 -31.90
CA GLU A 274 -2.01 -14.99 -32.15
C GLU A 274 -3.35 -15.67 -32.38
N ASP A 275 -3.36 -16.81 -33.09
CA ASP A 275 -4.54 -17.61 -33.37
C ASP A 275 -5.13 -18.31 -32.13
N LEU A 276 -4.35 -18.48 -31.08
CA LEU A 276 -4.78 -19.07 -29.81
C LEU A 276 -5.07 -18.01 -28.71
N ALA A 277 -4.59 -16.78 -28.86
CA ALA A 277 -4.63 -15.77 -27.84
C ALA A 277 -6.03 -15.50 -27.28
N GLN A 278 -7.03 -15.32 -28.14
CA GLN A 278 -8.41 -15.08 -27.72
C GLN A 278 -8.98 -16.27 -26.95
N SER A 279 -8.83 -17.47 -27.47
CA SER A 279 -9.35 -18.67 -26.82
C SER A 279 -8.64 -18.96 -25.49
N PHE A 280 -7.33 -18.74 -25.43
CA PHE A 280 -6.54 -18.88 -24.20
C PHE A 280 -6.99 -17.88 -23.13
N TRP A 281 -7.15 -16.61 -23.49
CA TRP A 281 -7.62 -15.57 -22.57
C TRP A 281 -9.03 -15.89 -22.05
N ASP A 282 -9.97 -16.18 -22.93
CA ASP A 282 -11.37 -16.45 -22.56
C ASP A 282 -11.52 -17.66 -21.62
N ILE A 283 -10.64 -18.65 -21.77
CA ILE A 283 -10.67 -19.86 -20.94
C ILE A 283 -9.97 -19.63 -19.58
N THR A 284 -8.89 -18.86 -19.56
CA THR A 284 -8.07 -18.71 -18.35
C THR A 284 -8.53 -17.61 -17.42
N ARG A 285 -9.06 -16.49 -17.93
CA ARG A 285 -9.39 -15.29 -17.13
C ARG A 285 -10.32 -15.55 -15.95
N GLU A 286 -11.23 -16.52 -16.03
CA GLU A 286 -12.14 -16.89 -14.93
C GLU A 286 -11.45 -17.74 -13.85
N ASN A 287 -10.22 -18.21 -14.09
CA ASN A 287 -9.52 -19.19 -13.26
C ASN A 287 -8.15 -18.68 -12.76
N ILE A 288 -7.85 -17.41 -12.96
CA ILE A 288 -6.62 -16.77 -12.51
C ILE A 288 -6.94 -15.69 -11.46
N ASN A 289 -6.06 -15.51 -10.50
CA ASN A 289 -6.17 -14.45 -9.50
C ASN A 289 -5.36 -13.21 -9.91
N THR A 290 -4.29 -13.42 -10.69
CA THR A 290 -3.42 -12.37 -11.21
C THR A 290 -2.99 -12.72 -12.63
N LEU A 291 -2.49 -11.73 -13.39
CA LEU A 291 -1.92 -11.98 -14.72
C LEU A 291 -0.67 -12.88 -14.67
N ASN A 292 0.01 -12.96 -13.54
CA ASN A 292 1.16 -13.86 -13.35
C ASN A 292 0.76 -15.34 -13.51
N ASP A 293 -0.48 -15.69 -13.20
CA ASP A 293 -1.00 -17.05 -13.34
C ASP A 293 -1.09 -17.50 -14.81
N LEU A 294 -1.12 -16.57 -15.77
CA LEU A 294 -1.15 -16.90 -17.19
C LEU A 294 0.05 -17.73 -17.61
N SER A 295 1.23 -17.46 -17.05
CA SER A 295 2.45 -18.22 -17.37
C SER A 295 2.31 -19.71 -17.01
N VAL A 296 1.70 -19.99 -15.86
CA VAL A 296 1.46 -21.36 -15.39
C VAL A 296 0.48 -22.10 -16.33
N TRP A 297 -0.59 -21.43 -16.74
CA TRP A 297 -1.56 -22.01 -17.65
C TRP A 297 -0.98 -22.20 -19.05
N TRP A 298 -0.19 -21.22 -19.54
CA TRP A 298 0.45 -21.35 -20.85
C TRP A 298 1.47 -22.49 -20.89
N ASP A 299 2.25 -22.66 -19.81
CA ASP A 299 3.15 -23.80 -19.71
C ASP A 299 2.41 -25.16 -19.76
N ILE A 300 1.24 -25.26 -19.11
CA ILE A 300 0.40 -26.44 -19.19
C ILE A 300 -0.08 -26.68 -20.64
N PHE A 301 -0.49 -25.66 -21.35
CA PHE A 301 -1.02 -25.80 -22.70
C PHE A 301 0.07 -26.09 -23.73
N ALA A 302 1.19 -25.39 -23.67
CA ALA A 302 2.27 -25.51 -24.64
C ALA A 302 3.18 -26.73 -24.41
N LYS A 303 3.51 -27.03 -23.13
CA LYS A 303 4.53 -28.04 -22.78
C LYS A 303 3.91 -29.32 -22.19
N GLY A 304 2.63 -29.29 -21.82
CA GLY A 304 1.97 -30.31 -21.01
C GLY A 304 2.34 -30.23 -19.53
N ALA A 305 1.40 -30.52 -18.66
CA ALA A 305 1.61 -30.56 -17.23
C ALA A 305 2.38 -31.80 -16.79
N GLU A 306 3.12 -31.71 -15.68
CA GLU A 306 3.54 -32.89 -14.95
C GLU A 306 2.29 -33.58 -14.35
N PRO A 307 2.01 -34.85 -14.71
CA PRO A 307 0.82 -35.51 -14.25
C PRO A 307 0.84 -35.75 -12.74
N ILE A 308 -0.29 -35.46 -12.09
CA ILE A 308 -0.52 -35.89 -10.70
C ILE A 308 -1.46 -37.06 -10.74
N ILE A 309 -1.00 -38.23 -10.30
CA ILE A 309 -1.75 -39.48 -10.35
C ILE A 309 -1.62 -40.16 -8.98
N ASP A 310 -2.74 -40.31 -8.28
CA ASP A 310 -2.79 -41.06 -7.03
C ASP A 310 -2.55 -42.56 -7.29
N GLU A 311 -1.96 -43.26 -6.35
CA GLU A 311 -1.66 -44.72 -6.48
C GLU A 311 -2.88 -45.53 -6.87
N ASP A 312 -4.05 -45.22 -6.30
CA ASP A 312 -5.33 -45.90 -6.57
C ASP A 312 -5.89 -45.58 -7.97
N ASP A 313 -5.40 -44.54 -8.62
CA ASP A 313 -5.86 -44.10 -9.94
C ASP A 313 -4.89 -44.48 -11.08
N GLN A 314 -3.73 -45.04 -10.77
CA GLN A 314 -2.66 -45.29 -11.73
C GLN A 314 -3.12 -46.20 -12.89
N GLU A 315 -3.68 -47.40 -12.59
CA GLU A 315 -4.21 -48.30 -13.60
C GLU A 315 -5.35 -47.68 -14.42
N PHE A 316 -6.20 -46.89 -13.76
CA PHE A 316 -7.28 -46.17 -14.42
C PHE A 316 -6.77 -45.16 -15.44
N VAL A 317 -5.81 -44.29 -15.02
CA VAL A 317 -5.23 -43.28 -15.90
C VAL A 317 -4.48 -43.90 -17.05
N GLU A 318 -3.69 -44.97 -16.83
CA GLU A 318 -3.00 -45.72 -17.90
C GLU A 318 -4.00 -46.24 -18.95
N LYS A 319 -5.10 -46.87 -18.52
CA LYS A 319 -6.15 -47.33 -19.42
C LYS A 319 -6.80 -46.17 -20.19
N ALA A 320 -7.12 -45.09 -19.53
CA ALA A 320 -7.72 -43.93 -20.15
C ALA A 320 -6.78 -43.30 -21.20
N MET A 321 -5.50 -43.12 -20.85
CA MET A 321 -4.52 -42.54 -21.76
C MET A 321 -4.20 -43.45 -22.96
N SER A 322 -4.35 -44.76 -22.84
CA SER A 322 -4.14 -45.68 -23.97
C SER A 322 -5.17 -45.52 -25.09
N ILE A 323 -6.36 -44.95 -24.80
CA ILE A 323 -7.43 -44.71 -25.79
C ILE A 323 -7.67 -43.22 -26.08
N ILE A 324 -6.81 -42.32 -25.59
CA ILE A 324 -6.94 -40.91 -25.95
C ILE A 324 -6.73 -40.70 -27.45
N PRO A 325 -7.60 -39.95 -28.15
CA PRO A 325 -7.42 -39.69 -29.57
C PRO A 325 -6.08 -39.04 -29.89
N ALA A 326 -5.67 -39.11 -31.16
CA ALA A 326 -4.50 -38.36 -31.64
C ALA A 326 -4.83 -36.88 -31.73
N MET A 327 -3.85 -36.03 -31.45
CA MET A 327 -3.96 -34.57 -31.63
C MET A 327 -4.00 -34.21 -33.14
N PRO A 328 -4.57 -33.09 -33.53
CA PRO A 328 -5.17 -32.04 -32.69
C PRO A 328 -6.55 -32.44 -32.14
N PHE A 329 -6.87 -31.91 -30.96
CA PHE A 329 -8.17 -32.12 -30.34
C PHE A 329 -9.19 -31.08 -30.76
N ASP A 330 -10.49 -31.44 -30.73
CA ASP A 330 -11.62 -30.56 -30.96
C ASP A 330 -12.51 -30.41 -29.71
N GLU A 331 -13.52 -29.56 -29.79
CA GLU A 331 -14.48 -29.31 -28.69
C GLU A 331 -15.29 -30.55 -28.26
N TYR A 332 -15.38 -31.58 -29.10
CA TYR A 332 -16.10 -32.83 -28.83
C TYR A 332 -15.19 -33.92 -28.28
N THR A 333 -13.87 -33.76 -28.37
CA THR A 333 -12.89 -34.79 -28.00
C THR A 333 -13.02 -35.18 -26.54
N TRP A 334 -13.14 -34.17 -25.62
CA TRP A 334 -13.30 -34.45 -24.21
C TRP A 334 -14.52 -35.31 -23.89
N SER A 335 -15.68 -34.98 -24.44
CA SER A 335 -16.93 -35.69 -24.18
C SER A 335 -16.92 -37.11 -24.74
N LYS A 336 -16.40 -37.30 -25.95
CA LYS A 336 -16.30 -38.60 -26.60
C LYS A 336 -15.33 -39.51 -25.85
N TRP A 337 -14.13 -39.02 -25.60
CA TRP A 337 -13.10 -39.77 -24.89
C TRP A 337 -13.54 -40.19 -23.48
N THR A 338 -14.10 -39.24 -22.71
CA THR A 338 -14.56 -39.58 -21.35
C THR A 338 -15.74 -40.56 -21.32
N GLU A 339 -16.62 -40.58 -22.34
CA GLU A 339 -17.68 -41.57 -22.45
C GLU A 339 -17.09 -42.96 -22.77
N GLU A 340 -16.09 -43.07 -23.65
CA GLU A 340 -15.36 -44.32 -23.93
C GLU A 340 -14.62 -44.85 -22.69
N VAL A 341 -13.92 -43.97 -21.96
CA VAL A 341 -13.25 -44.29 -20.69
C VAL A 341 -14.26 -44.80 -19.67
N LYS A 342 -15.43 -44.17 -19.56
CA LYS A 342 -16.51 -44.58 -18.67
C LYS A 342 -17.03 -46.01 -19.01
N GLN A 343 -17.20 -46.29 -20.28
CA GLN A 343 -17.60 -47.63 -20.76
C GLN A 343 -16.52 -48.66 -20.44
N LEU A 344 -15.25 -48.32 -20.65
CA LEU A 344 -14.12 -49.21 -20.43
C LEU A 344 -13.86 -49.51 -18.94
N THR A 345 -14.03 -48.51 -18.06
CA THR A 345 -13.61 -48.64 -16.65
C THR A 345 -14.77 -48.70 -15.65
N GLY A 346 -15.99 -48.36 -16.06
CA GLY A 346 -17.17 -48.24 -15.20
C GLY A 346 -17.18 -47.02 -14.26
N ARG A 347 -16.11 -46.22 -14.21
CA ARG A 347 -16.03 -45.03 -13.36
C ARG A 347 -16.95 -43.92 -13.84
N LYS A 348 -17.45 -43.09 -12.89
CA LYS A 348 -18.40 -41.99 -13.18
C LYS A 348 -18.14 -40.81 -12.26
N GLY A 349 -18.63 -39.60 -12.69
CA GLY A 349 -18.60 -38.38 -11.88
C GLY A 349 -17.17 -38.01 -11.45
N LYS A 350 -16.98 -37.65 -10.20
CA LYS A 350 -15.67 -37.20 -9.68
C LYS A 350 -14.57 -38.23 -9.86
N GLN A 351 -14.89 -39.53 -9.71
CA GLN A 351 -13.91 -40.63 -9.86
C GLN A 351 -13.46 -40.84 -11.31
N LEU A 352 -14.21 -40.33 -12.29
CA LEU A 352 -13.83 -40.34 -13.70
C LEU A 352 -13.05 -39.06 -14.04
N PHE A 353 -13.63 -37.88 -13.74
CA PHE A 353 -13.13 -36.60 -14.27
C PHE A 353 -11.93 -36.04 -13.53
N MET A 354 -11.83 -36.26 -12.20
CA MET A 354 -10.74 -35.66 -11.40
C MET A 354 -9.38 -36.28 -11.73
N PRO A 355 -9.21 -37.64 -11.77
CA PRO A 355 -7.93 -38.22 -12.16
C PRO A 355 -7.48 -37.80 -13.57
N LEU A 356 -8.42 -37.72 -14.52
CA LEU A 356 -8.10 -37.29 -15.89
C LEU A 356 -7.68 -35.83 -15.94
N ARG A 357 -8.34 -34.95 -15.19
CA ARG A 357 -7.94 -33.53 -15.06
C ARG A 357 -6.53 -33.43 -14.47
N LEU A 358 -6.27 -34.11 -13.38
CA LEU A 358 -4.97 -34.09 -12.70
C LEU A 358 -3.86 -34.65 -13.61
N ALA A 359 -4.13 -35.70 -14.35
CA ALA A 359 -3.19 -36.29 -15.31
C ALA A 359 -2.85 -35.31 -16.44
N LEU A 360 -3.85 -34.54 -16.96
CA LEU A 360 -3.67 -33.66 -18.09
C LEU A 360 -3.19 -32.25 -17.71
N THR A 361 -3.56 -31.76 -16.52
CA THR A 361 -3.30 -30.36 -16.12
C THR A 361 -2.49 -30.19 -14.85
N GLY A 362 -2.31 -31.23 -14.05
CA GLY A 362 -1.70 -31.15 -12.72
C GLY A 362 -2.49 -30.26 -11.74
N LYS A 363 -3.77 -29.95 -12.03
CA LYS A 363 -4.59 -29.03 -11.24
C LYS A 363 -5.93 -29.65 -10.88
N GLU A 364 -6.34 -29.55 -9.61
CA GLU A 364 -7.67 -29.99 -9.16
C GLU A 364 -8.78 -29.05 -9.67
N ARG A 365 -8.46 -27.77 -9.80
CA ARG A 365 -9.39 -26.72 -10.22
C ARG A 365 -8.85 -25.99 -11.44
N GLY A 366 -9.74 -25.46 -12.24
CA GLY A 366 -9.37 -24.70 -13.44
C GLY A 366 -10.50 -24.72 -14.49
N PRO A 367 -10.20 -24.26 -15.69
CA PRO A 367 -11.18 -24.14 -16.79
C PRO A 367 -11.84 -25.47 -17.15
N ASP A 368 -12.96 -25.39 -17.87
CA ASP A 368 -13.67 -26.56 -18.40
C ASP A 368 -12.75 -27.36 -19.33
N MET A 369 -12.62 -28.67 -19.08
CA MET A 369 -11.74 -29.55 -19.86
C MET A 369 -12.14 -29.70 -21.31
N SER A 370 -13.41 -29.51 -21.65
CA SER A 370 -13.85 -29.47 -23.06
C SER A 370 -13.27 -28.28 -23.83
N LYS A 371 -12.98 -27.17 -23.13
CA LYS A 371 -12.34 -25.99 -23.67
C LYS A 371 -10.81 -26.03 -23.57
N VAL A 372 -10.29 -26.68 -22.53
CA VAL A 372 -8.84 -26.84 -22.30
C VAL A 372 -8.23 -27.79 -23.32
N LEU A 373 -8.84 -28.93 -23.53
CA LEU A 373 -8.28 -30.02 -24.36
C LEU A 373 -7.90 -29.55 -25.78
N PRO A 374 -8.73 -28.78 -26.51
CA PRO A 374 -8.39 -28.29 -27.84
C PRO A 374 -7.14 -27.37 -27.89
N LEU A 375 -6.78 -26.75 -26.78
CA LEU A 375 -5.60 -25.85 -26.69
C LEU A 375 -4.33 -26.57 -26.25
N LEU A 376 -4.41 -27.81 -25.76
CA LEU A 376 -3.22 -28.59 -25.39
C LEU A 376 -2.38 -28.91 -26.61
N GLN A 377 -1.14 -28.45 -26.63
CA GLN A 377 -0.16 -28.73 -27.69
C GLN A 377 0.72 -29.96 -27.35
N ASN A 378 0.72 -30.37 -26.08
CA ASN A 378 1.48 -31.52 -25.61
C ASN A 378 0.81 -32.19 -24.39
N ILE A 379 1.01 -33.47 -24.21
CA ILE A 379 0.56 -34.28 -23.06
C ILE A 379 1.70 -35.15 -22.58
N LYS A 380 2.05 -35.03 -21.30
CA LYS A 380 3.12 -35.82 -20.67
C LYS A 380 2.62 -37.11 -19.98
N ALA A 381 1.33 -37.23 -19.76
CA ALA A 381 0.71 -38.36 -19.07
C ALA A 381 0.62 -39.67 -19.92
N LYS A 382 1.41 -39.79 -20.98
CA LYS A 382 1.44 -40.98 -21.84
C LYS A 382 2.43 -41.99 -21.36
#